data_d626120ba5e78ca1da07d3b6979400d0
#
_entry.id   d626120ba5e78ca1da07d3b6979400d0
#
_cell.length_a   1.000
_cell.length_b   1.000
_cell.length_c   1.000
_cell.angle_alpha   90.00
_cell.angle_beta   90.00
_cell.angle_gamma   90.00
#
_symmetry.space_group_name_H-M   'P 1'
#
loop_
_entity.id
_entity.type
_entity.pdbx_description
1 polymer ?
#
loop_
_entity_poly.entity_id
_entity_poly.type
_entity_poly.pdbx_seq_one_letter_code
_entity_poly.pdbx_strand_id
1 'polypeptide(L)'
;MLKCLKYINFNELFWAKMVKKFKGFEDLEITDLLIAYRKAKADIFWEKNISAVERFINFEINFESNINDLFEVLKKADVEKIVSYCIDNEFYINYPKSIDFECNDEESKDFYSISSPAKEFERKLKDCEITISSRIVGNFTVQAHILSALWINFIGHKYDEKLSKNSYGSRLNRLNLENGCCTNESKYNLEKNTSFQPYFIPYKEWQSTGLNAVEKALEAKKNVMVFSLDLKSYYHNIDVEIINNDDF
;
A
#
# COMPACT_ATOMS: atom_id res chain seq x y z
N MET A 1 1.73 9.05 -28.19
CA MET A 1 1.99 8.58 -26.81
C MET A 1 3.13 7.54 -26.70
N LEU A 2 3.31 6.62 -27.62
CA LEU A 2 4.40 5.61 -27.60
C LEU A 2 5.77 6.11 -28.15
N LYS A 3 5.87 7.32 -28.67
CA LYS A 3 7.10 7.83 -29.32
C LYS A 3 8.11 8.46 -28.33
N CYS A 4 7.70 8.95 -27.17
CA CYS A 4 8.63 9.54 -26.19
C CYS A 4 9.37 8.49 -25.35
N LEU A 5 8.79 7.30 -25.18
CA LEU A 5 9.45 6.21 -24.44
C LEU A 5 10.59 5.51 -25.23
N LYS A 6 10.73 5.80 -26.53
CA LYS A 6 11.77 5.19 -27.38
C LYS A 6 13.20 5.73 -27.17
N TYR A 7 13.38 6.83 -26.47
CA TYR A 7 14.69 7.45 -26.27
C TYR A 7 15.32 7.22 -24.90
N ILE A 8 14.57 6.67 -23.96
CA ILE A 8 15.17 6.23 -22.70
C ILE A 8 15.55 4.76 -22.90
N ASN A 9 16.83 4.50 -23.09
CA ASN A 9 17.35 3.13 -23.13
C ASN A 9 17.26 2.53 -21.71
N PHE A 10 16.08 1.99 -21.40
CA PHE A 10 15.78 1.40 -20.10
C PHE A 10 16.77 0.30 -19.69
N ASN A 11 17.42 -0.34 -20.66
CA ASN A 11 18.35 -1.44 -20.40
C ASN A 11 19.71 -0.97 -19.88
N GLU A 12 20.20 0.21 -20.22
CA GLU A 12 21.49 0.71 -19.70
C GLU A 12 21.36 1.38 -18.32
N LEU A 13 20.19 1.96 -18.00
CA LEU A 13 19.90 2.55 -16.67
C LEU A 13 19.62 1.47 -15.60
N PHE A 14 19.37 0.24 -16.00
CA PHE A 14 18.78 -0.79 -15.15
C PHE A 14 19.80 -1.64 -14.37
N TRP A 15 21.06 -1.69 -14.77
CA TRP A 15 21.97 -2.77 -14.34
C TRP A 15 22.83 -2.52 -13.11
N ALA A 16 22.75 -1.41 -12.39
CA ALA A 16 23.63 -1.19 -11.24
C ALA A 16 23.19 -0.14 -10.20
N LYS A 17 21.92 0.12 -9.97
CA LYS A 17 21.61 0.97 -8.80
C LYS A 17 21.36 0.10 -7.56
N MET A 18 22.45 -0.18 -6.83
CA MET A 18 22.35 -0.42 -5.39
C MET A 18 21.55 0.73 -4.78
N VAL A 19 20.69 0.44 -3.80
CA VAL A 19 19.96 1.47 -3.07
C VAL A 19 20.92 2.59 -2.70
N LYS A 20 20.72 3.74 -3.31
CA LYS A 20 21.59 4.91 -3.15
C LYS A 20 21.42 5.43 -1.73
N LYS A 21 22.49 5.73 -1.04
CA LYS A 21 22.38 6.40 0.26
C LYS A 21 21.87 7.81 0.03
N PHE A 22 20.70 8.14 0.58
CA PHE A 22 20.16 9.49 0.53
C PHE A 22 21.02 10.42 1.41
N LYS A 23 21.53 11.49 0.84
CA LYS A 23 22.30 12.51 1.53
C LYS A 23 21.56 13.83 1.63
N GLY A 24 20.64 14.08 0.70
CA GLY A 24 19.84 15.28 0.62
C GLY A 24 19.14 15.38 -0.74
N PHE A 25 18.20 16.32 -0.88
CA PHE A 25 17.49 16.53 -2.13
C PHE A 25 18.40 17.01 -3.27
N GLU A 26 19.57 17.59 -2.96
CA GLU A 26 20.56 18.00 -3.95
C GLU A 26 21.16 16.82 -4.73
N ASP A 27 21.22 15.63 -4.14
CA ASP A 27 21.70 14.40 -4.79
C ASP A 27 20.60 13.66 -5.59
N LEU A 28 19.35 14.17 -5.56
CA LEU A 28 18.24 13.55 -6.25
C LEU A 28 18.43 13.62 -7.77
N GLU A 29 18.15 12.52 -8.44
CA GLU A 29 18.12 12.43 -9.90
C GLU A 29 16.68 12.23 -10.40
N ILE A 30 16.39 12.70 -11.59
CA ILE A 30 15.07 12.53 -12.20
C ILE A 30 14.67 11.06 -12.30
N THR A 31 15.65 10.17 -12.48
CA THR A 31 15.46 8.71 -12.51
C THR A 31 14.97 8.16 -11.19
N ASP A 32 15.31 8.78 -10.05
CA ASP A 32 14.82 8.36 -8.73
C ASP A 32 13.30 8.62 -8.62
N LEU A 33 12.84 9.77 -9.15
CA LEU A 33 11.42 10.09 -9.23
C LEU A 33 10.67 9.14 -10.18
N LEU A 34 11.26 8.81 -11.33
CA LEU A 34 10.64 7.89 -12.29
C LEU A 34 10.47 6.48 -11.71
N ILE A 35 11.44 6.01 -10.93
CA ILE A 35 11.34 4.74 -10.21
C ILE A 35 10.23 4.82 -9.14
N ALA A 36 10.21 5.91 -8.35
CA ALA A 36 9.20 6.14 -7.33
C ALA A 36 7.78 6.23 -7.93
N TYR A 37 7.62 6.97 -9.02
CA TYR A 37 6.36 7.08 -9.76
C TYR A 37 5.86 5.70 -10.23
N ARG A 38 6.74 4.90 -10.86
CA ARG A 38 6.40 3.55 -11.32
C ARG A 38 5.88 2.68 -10.17
N LYS A 39 6.56 2.72 -9.03
CA LYS A 39 6.16 1.96 -7.83
C LYS A 39 4.84 2.47 -7.26
N ALA A 40 4.71 3.77 -7.06
CA ALA A 40 3.48 4.38 -6.57
C ALA A 40 2.26 4.03 -7.44
N LYS A 41 2.40 4.15 -8.76
CA LYS A 41 1.33 3.79 -9.71
C LYS A 41 0.93 2.32 -9.59
N ALA A 42 1.91 1.42 -9.50
CA ALA A 42 1.65 -0.01 -9.39
C ALA A 42 1.03 -0.38 -8.04
N ASP A 43 1.49 0.20 -6.94
CA ASP A 43 0.94 -0.02 -5.61
C ASP A 43 -0.54 0.43 -5.55
N ILE A 44 -0.87 1.62 -6.06
CA ILE A 44 -2.25 2.14 -6.15
C ILE A 44 -3.15 1.24 -7.02
N PHE A 45 -2.65 0.73 -8.11
CA PHE A 45 -3.39 -0.19 -8.97
C PHE A 45 -3.80 -1.47 -8.22
N TRP A 46 -2.90 -2.01 -7.40
CA TRP A 46 -3.17 -3.21 -6.60
C TRP A 46 -4.12 -2.95 -5.43
N GLU A 47 -4.14 -1.74 -4.90
CA GLU A 47 -5.08 -1.34 -3.85
C GLU A 47 -6.53 -1.16 -4.36
N LYS A 48 -6.72 -1.13 -5.69
CA LYS A 48 -8.03 -0.95 -6.35
C LYS A 48 -8.75 0.34 -5.93
N ASN A 49 -8.00 1.37 -5.57
CA ASN A 49 -8.55 2.68 -5.27
C ASN A 49 -8.84 3.45 -6.56
N ILE A 50 -10.10 3.45 -7.00
CA ILE A 50 -10.53 4.02 -8.29
C ILE A 50 -10.24 5.53 -8.34
N SER A 51 -10.48 6.27 -7.26
CA SER A 51 -10.22 7.71 -7.20
C SER A 51 -8.73 8.03 -7.40
N ALA A 52 -7.86 7.28 -6.74
CA ALA A 52 -6.42 7.45 -6.92
C ALA A 52 -5.96 7.06 -8.33
N VAL A 53 -6.54 6.02 -8.94
CA VAL A 53 -6.24 5.63 -10.33
C VAL A 53 -6.61 6.76 -11.30
N GLU A 54 -7.77 7.40 -11.13
CA GLU A 54 -8.18 8.53 -11.96
C GLU A 54 -7.19 9.69 -11.85
N ARG A 55 -6.71 10.00 -10.64
CA ARG A 55 -5.67 11.02 -10.42
C ARG A 55 -4.39 10.71 -11.19
N PHE A 56 -3.95 9.44 -11.20
CA PHE A 56 -2.78 9.01 -11.98
C PHE A 56 -3.00 9.17 -13.49
N ILE A 57 -4.19 8.85 -14.02
CA ILE A 57 -4.53 9.05 -15.43
C ILE A 57 -4.42 10.54 -15.80
N ASN A 58 -5.00 11.42 -14.97
CA ASN A 58 -4.96 12.88 -15.19
C ASN A 58 -3.52 13.42 -15.09
N PHE A 59 -2.72 12.91 -14.16
CA PHE A 59 -1.31 13.28 -14.04
C PHE A 59 -0.50 12.91 -15.29
N GLU A 60 -0.82 11.78 -15.92
CA GLU A 60 -0.14 11.29 -17.13
C GLU A 60 -0.43 12.12 -18.38
N ILE A 61 -1.49 12.92 -18.42
CA ILE A 61 -1.78 13.79 -19.55
C ILE A 61 -0.61 14.78 -19.80
N ASN A 62 -0.01 15.30 -18.72
CA ASN A 62 1.12 16.20 -18.78
C ASN A 62 2.33 15.64 -18.00
N PHE A 63 2.60 14.35 -18.17
CA PHE A 63 3.54 13.57 -17.35
C PHE A 63 4.91 14.23 -17.22
N GLU A 64 5.52 14.63 -18.35
CA GLU A 64 6.87 15.21 -18.38
C GLU A 64 6.93 16.52 -17.60
N SER A 65 5.97 17.42 -17.78
CA SER A 65 5.88 18.66 -17.03
C SER A 65 5.70 18.40 -15.55
N ASN A 66 4.73 17.53 -15.19
CA ASN A 66 4.40 17.25 -13.80
C ASN A 66 5.57 16.61 -13.01
N ILE A 67 6.34 15.71 -13.65
CA ILE A 67 7.53 15.12 -13.03
C ILE A 67 8.65 16.14 -12.90
N ASN A 68 8.90 16.97 -13.93
CA ASN A 68 9.93 17.99 -13.86
C ASN A 68 9.60 19.06 -12.82
N ASP A 69 8.35 19.49 -12.73
CA ASP A 69 7.92 20.48 -11.73
C ASP A 69 8.11 19.93 -10.30
N LEU A 70 7.76 18.68 -10.06
CA LEU A 70 8.00 18.02 -8.77
C LEU A 70 9.51 17.91 -8.49
N PHE A 71 10.31 17.52 -9.48
CA PHE A 71 11.76 17.43 -9.35
C PHE A 71 12.40 18.76 -8.95
N GLU A 72 12.04 19.84 -9.63
CA GLU A 72 12.57 21.19 -9.35
C GLU A 72 12.19 21.68 -7.95
N VAL A 73 10.96 21.37 -7.48
CA VAL A 73 10.53 21.70 -6.13
C VAL A 73 11.32 20.95 -5.08
N LEU A 74 11.58 19.66 -5.30
CA LEU A 74 12.37 18.84 -4.40
C LEU A 74 13.83 19.28 -4.37
N LYS A 75 14.42 19.58 -5.51
CA LYS A 75 15.82 20.08 -5.60
C LYS A 75 16.04 21.37 -4.81
N LYS A 76 15.01 22.22 -4.74
CA LYS A 76 15.05 23.48 -3.98
C LYS A 76 14.76 23.28 -2.49
N ALA A 77 14.34 22.08 -2.08
CA ALA A 77 13.90 21.76 -0.72
C ALA A 77 12.85 22.74 -0.18
N ASP A 78 11.96 23.22 -1.06
CA ASP A 78 10.86 24.14 -0.71
C ASP A 78 9.76 23.36 0.02
N VAL A 79 9.85 23.30 1.35
CA VAL A 79 8.96 22.49 2.19
C VAL A 79 7.50 22.93 2.06
N GLU A 80 7.23 24.23 2.01
CA GLU A 80 5.86 24.76 1.90
C GLU A 80 5.21 24.29 0.59
N LYS A 81 5.97 24.37 -0.50
CA LYS A 81 5.51 23.94 -1.80
C LYS A 81 5.38 22.41 -1.90
N ILE A 82 6.30 21.66 -1.28
CA ILE A 82 6.19 20.20 -1.19
C ILE A 82 4.89 19.82 -0.47
N VAL A 83 4.60 20.44 0.66
CA VAL A 83 3.37 20.19 1.42
C VAL A 83 2.13 20.55 0.58
N SER A 84 2.13 21.69 -0.11
CA SER A 84 1.02 22.09 -0.98
C SER A 84 0.78 21.11 -2.14
N TYR A 85 1.81 20.42 -2.60
CA TYR A 85 1.69 19.39 -3.64
C TYR A 85 1.09 18.08 -3.11
N CYS A 86 1.23 17.81 -1.82
CA CYS A 86 0.75 16.57 -1.21
C CYS A 86 -0.71 16.63 -0.78
N ILE A 87 -1.21 17.84 -0.48
CA ILE A 87 -2.53 18.07 0.11
C ILE A 87 -3.34 18.97 -0.84
N ASP A 88 -4.53 18.54 -1.18
CA ASP A 88 -5.51 19.33 -1.92
C ASP A 88 -6.83 19.42 -1.15
N ASN A 89 -7.83 20.10 -1.75
CA ASN A 89 -9.14 20.32 -1.13
C ASN A 89 -9.96 19.03 -0.96
N GLU A 90 -9.59 17.95 -1.63
CA GLU A 90 -10.27 16.65 -1.61
C GLU A 90 -9.45 15.59 -0.86
N PHE A 91 -8.83 16.00 0.23
CA PHE A 91 -7.88 15.15 0.97
C PHE A 91 -8.51 13.91 1.61
N TYR A 92 -9.80 13.94 1.92
CA TYR A 92 -10.51 12.82 2.53
C TYR A 92 -11.69 12.35 1.70
N ILE A 93 -11.86 11.03 1.62
CA ILE A 93 -13.05 10.39 1.07
C ILE A 93 -13.64 9.42 2.10
N ASN A 94 -14.98 9.34 2.13
CA ASN A 94 -15.67 8.29 2.85
C ASN A 94 -15.74 7.03 2.00
N TYR A 95 -15.06 5.99 2.46
CA TYR A 95 -15.05 4.70 1.78
C TYR A 95 -15.99 3.73 2.51
N PRO A 96 -17.01 3.15 1.84
CA PRO A 96 -17.91 2.20 2.47
C PRO A 96 -17.13 0.94 2.88
N LYS A 97 -17.31 0.53 4.14
CA LYS A 97 -16.70 -0.67 4.69
C LYS A 97 -17.64 -1.86 4.60
N SER A 98 -18.89 -1.66 5.00
CA SER A 98 -19.96 -2.65 4.89
C SER A 98 -21.30 -1.96 4.68
N ILE A 99 -22.20 -2.69 4.06
CA ILE A 99 -23.61 -2.35 3.95
C ILE A 99 -24.36 -3.51 4.59
N ASP A 100 -24.97 -3.24 5.74
CA ASP A 100 -25.71 -4.22 6.51
C ASP A 100 -27.20 -3.98 6.32
N PHE A 101 -27.97 -5.05 6.08
CA PHE A 101 -29.40 -5.01 5.87
C PHE A 101 -30.10 -5.69 7.04
N GLU A 102 -30.96 -4.96 7.74
CA GLU A 102 -31.85 -5.51 8.75
C GLU A 102 -33.24 -5.71 8.11
N CYS A 103 -33.50 -6.95 7.72
CA CYS A 103 -34.78 -7.33 7.11
C CYS A 103 -35.64 -8.03 8.15
N ASN A 104 -36.95 -7.73 8.13
CA ASN A 104 -37.94 -8.37 9.02
C ASN A 104 -38.30 -9.81 8.61
N ASP A 105 -37.61 -10.36 7.61
CA ASP A 105 -37.88 -11.72 7.14
C ASP A 105 -37.32 -12.75 8.13
N GLU A 106 -38.18 -13.56 8.73
CA GLU A 106 -37.83 -14.75 9.51
C GLU A 106 -37.22 -15.88 8.65
N GLU A 107 -36.91 -15.61 7.38
CA GLU A 107 -36.35 -16.60 6.48
C GLU A 107 -34.97 -17.08 6.95
N SER A 108 -34.88 -18.39 7.06
CA SER A 108 -33.75 -19.17 7.53
C SER A 108 -32.43 -18.65 7.01
N LYS A 109 -31.43 -18.58 7.89
CA LYS A 109 -30.01 -18.30 7.57
C LYS A 109 -29.33 -19.42 6.75
N ASP A 110 -30.12 -20.17 5.99
CA ASP A 110 -29.61 -21.25 5.16
C ASP A 110 -28.91 -20.70 3.94
N PHE A 111 -27.81 -21.31 3.58
CA PHE A 111 -27.06 -21.00 2.37
C PHE A 111 -27.95 -21.22 1.14
N TYR A 112 -28.29 -20.15 0.45
CA TYR A 112 -28.99 -20.24 -0.83
C TYR A 112 -28.20 -19.55 -1.95
N SER A 113 -28.35 -20.07 -3.14
CA SER A 113 -27.73 -19.51 -4.32
C SER A 113 -28.54 -18.31 -4.81
N ILE A 114 -27.92 -17.14 -4.90
CA ILE A 114 -28.54 -15.95 -5.46
C ILE A 114 -28.37 -15.95 -6.98
N SER A 115 -29.44 -16.19 -7.72
CA SER A 115 -29.43 -16.24 -9.19
C SER A 115 -29.28 -14.85 -9.83
N SER A 116 -29.63 -13.77 -9.13
CA SER A 116 -29.53 -12.40 -9.60
C SER A 116 -29.16 -11.44 -8.46
N PRO A 117 -27.86 -11.26 -8.19
CA PRO A 117 -27.42 -10.39 -7.09
C PRO A 117 -27.92 -8.94 -7.17
N ALA A 118 -28.02 -8.39 -8.38
CA ALA A 118 -28.51 -7.02 -8.58
C ALA A 118 -29.98 -6.86 -8.16
N LYS A 119 -30.85 -7.79 -8.57
CA LYS A 119 -32.28 -7.75 -8.20
C LYS A 119 -32.48 -7.97 -6.70
N GLU A 120 -31.69 -8.85 -6.10
CA GLU A 120 -31.76 -9.08 -4.66
C GLU A 120 -31.28 -7.83 -3.89
N PHE A 121 -30.25 -7.17 -4.36
CA PHE A 121 -29.78 -5.92 -3.79
C PHE A 121 -30.87 -4.83 -3.89
N GLU A 122 -31.54 -4.68 -5.07
CA GLU A 122 -32.64 -3.73 -5.25
C GLU A 122 -33.83 -4.05 -4.34
N ARG A 123 -34.16 -5.33 -4.12
CA ARG A 123 -35.17 -5.76 -3.17
C ARG A 123 -34.81 -5.32 -1.75
N LYS A 124 -33.63 -5.64 -1.30
CA LYS A 124 -33.16 -5.28 0.04
C LYS A 124 -33.11 -3.77 0.26
N LEU A 125 -32.75 -2.98 -0.75
CA LEU A 125 -32.82 -1.52 -0.67
C LEU A 125 -34.22 -0.97 -0.42
N LYS A 126 -35.28 -1.69 -0.83
CA LYS A 126 -36.68 -1.27 -0.67
C LYS A 126 -37.30 -1.78 0.63
N ASP A 127 -36.94 -2.99 1.04
CA ASP A 127 -37.69 -3.75 2.03
C ASP A 127 -36.99 -3.83 3.39
N CYS A 128 -35.71 -3.43 3.46
CA CYS A 128 -34.90 -3.57 4.66
C CYS A 128 -34.40 -2.22 5.16
N GLU A 129 -34.12 -2.11 6.45
CA GLU A 129 -33.35 -1.01 7.01
C GLU A 129 -31.88 -1.20 6.64
N ILE A 130 -31.24 -0.10 6.25
CA ILE A 130 -29.86 -0.14 5.74
C ILE A 130 -28.95 0.62 6.69
N THR A 131 -27.96 -0.08 7.21
CA THR A 131 -26.86 0.54 7.96
C THR A 131 -25.60 0.51 7.12
N ILE A 132 -25.05 1.71 6.82
CA ILE A 132 -23.79 1.85 6.08
C ILE A 132 -22.71 2.22 7.08
N SER A 133 -21.75 1.33 7.27
CA SER A 133 -20.51 1.70 7.97
C SER A 133 -19.48 2.16 6.95
N SER A 134 -18.85 3.30 7.23
CA SER A 134 -17.82 3.87 6.38
C SER A 134 -16.54 4.13 7.18
N ARG A 135 -15.45 4.28 6.47
CA ARG A 135 -14.17 4.75 7.00
C ARG A 135 -13.69 5.93 6.19
N ILE A 136 -13.10 6.88 6.88
CA ILE A 136 -12.41 7.99 6.25
C ILE A 136 -11.07 7.48 5.73
N VAL A 137 -10.80 7.71 4.46
CA VAL A 137 -9.56 7.32 3.80
C VAL A 137 -8.92 8.58 3.21
N GLY A 138 -7.61 8.72 3.34
CA GLY A 138 -6.88 9.82 2.70
C GLY A 138 -6.93 9.66 1.17
N ASN A 139 -7.25 10.76 0.50
CA ASN A 139 -7.27 10.86 -0.96
C ASN A 139 -6.10 11.72 -1.42
N PHE A 140 -4.91 11.18 -1.30
CA PHE A 140 -3.66 11.88 -1.58
C PHE A 140 -3.46 12.19 -3.07
N THR A 141 -2.70 13.24 -3.35
CA THR A 141 -2.27 13.58 -4.69
C THR A 141 -1.28 12.54 -5.24
N VAL A 142 -1.07 12.54 -6.56
CA VAL A 142 -0.06 11.68 -7.19
C VAL A 142 1.34 12.02 -6.67
N GLN A 143 1.61 13.30 -6.43
CA GLN A 143 2.86 13.78 -5.88
C GLN A 143 3.12 13.18 -4.48
N ALA A 144 2.11 13.13 -3.62
CA ALA A 144 2.23 12.51 -2.30
C ALA A 144 2.55 11.00 -2.41
N HIS A 145 1.92 10.28 -3.33
CA HIS A 145 2.22 8.87 -3.57
C HIS A 145 3.65 8.68 -4.10
N ILE A 146 4.12 9.55 -5.00
CA ILE A 146 5.50 9.52 -5.50
C ILE A 146 6.49 9.76 -4.35
N LEU A 147 6.23 10.77 -3.51
CA LEU A 147 7.08 11.07 -2.35
C LEU A 147 7.12 9.93 -1.35
N SER A 148 5.98 9.29 -1.08
CA SER A 148 5.92 8.11 -0.22
C SER A 148 6.77 6.96 -0.76
N ALA A 149 6.67 6.68 -2.06
CA ALA A 149 7.49 5.67 -2.71
C ALA A 149 8.98 6.04 -2.72
N LEU A 150 9.30 7.32 -2.93
CA LEU A 150 10.66 7.84 -2.86
C LEU A 150 11.26 7.67 -1.46
N TRP A 151 10.48 8.01 -0.43
CA TRP A 151 10.87 7.79 0.96
C TRP A 151 11.15 6.30 1.25
N ILE A 152 10.28 5.40 0.78
CA ILE A 152 10.51 3.95 0.91
C ILE A 152 11.82 3.54 0.24
N ASN A 153 12.06 4.04 -0.98
CA ASN A 153 13.24 3.69 -1.77
C ASN A 153 14.56 4.10 -1.09
N PHE A 154 14.58 5.21 -0.36
CA PHE A 154 15.81 5.75 0.27
C PHE A 154 15.93 5.43 1.75
N ILE A 155 14.84 5.41 2.48
CA ILE A 155 14.82 5.39 3.94
C ILE A 155 13.97 4.23 4.47
N GLY A 156 12.70 4.16 4.08
CA GLY A 156 11.68 3.28 4.66
C GLY A 156 12.05 1.79 4.61
N HIS A 157 12.76 1.36 3.56
CA HIS A 157 13.21 -0.03 3.45
C HIS A 157 14.12 -0.48 4.59
N LYS A 158 14.87 0.45 5.23
CA LYS A 158 15.75 0.15 6.37
C LYS A 158 14.96 -0.14 7.65
N TYR A 159 13.79 0.51 7.80
CA TYR A 159 12.89 0.21 8.92
C TYR A 159 12.23 -1.15 8.73
N ASP A 160 11.80 -1.48 7.50
CA ASP A 160 11.26 -2.81 7.20
C ASP A 160 12.28 -3.93 7.47
N GLU A 161 13.58 -3.68 7.28
CA GLU A 161 14.67 -4.62 7.61
C GLU A 161 14.75 -4.94 9.10
N LYS A 162 14.39 -3.99 9.96
CA LYS A 162 14.41 -4.17 11.42
C LYS A 162 13.18 -4.91 11.96
N LEU A 163 12.12 -5.06 11.15
CA LEU A 163 10.91 -5.75 11.59
C LEU A 163 11.17 -7.23 11.83
N SER A 164 10.51 -7.76 12.86
CA SER A 164 10.54 -9.18 13.18
C SER A 164 10.06 -10.03 12.00
N LYS A 165 10.58 -11.25 11.90
CA LYS A 165 10.08 -12.27 10.96
C LYS A 165 8.59 -12.62 11.18
N ASN A 166 8.03 -12.29 12.32
CA ASN A 166 6.61 -12.49 12.64
C ASN A 166 5.73 -11.27 12.28
N SER A 167 6.32 -10.23 11.67
CA SER A 167 5.58 -9.08 11.13
C SER A 167 5.22 -9.35 9.68
N TYR A 168 3.95 -9.62 9.42
CA TYR A 168 3.47 -10.04 8.09
C TYR A 168 2.81 -8.93 7.29
N GLY A 169 2.26 -7.89 7.95
CA GLY A 169 1.53 -6.81 7.28
C GLY A 169 2.44 -5.87 6.50
N SER A 170 2.00 -5.46 5.30
CA SER A 170 2.62 -4.41 4.48
C SER A 170 4.14 -4.54 4.29
N ARG A 171 4.63 -5.76 4.11
CA ARG A 171 6.05 -6.04 3.90
C ARG A 171 6.53 -5.60 2.53
N LEU A 172 7.74 -5.06 2.49
CA LEU A 172 8.35 -4.61 1.24
C LEU A 172 8.84 -5.79 0.38
N ASN A 173 8.88 -5.57 -0.94
CA ASN A 173 9.48 -6.52 -1.86
C ASN A 173 10.99 -6.58 -1.66
N ARG A 174 11.52 -7.80 -1.52
CA ARG A 174 12.94 -8.06 -1.36
C ARG A 174 13.47 -8.89 -2.53
N LEU A 175 14.77 -8.83 -2.75
CA LEU A 175 15.45 -9.70 -3.71
C LEU A 175 15.33 -11.14 -3.21
N ASN A 176 14.90 -12.04 -4.10
CA ASN A 176 14.93 -13.46 -3.81
C ASN A 176 16.39 -13.92 -3.75
N LEU A 177 16.80 -14.52 -2.65
CA LEU A 177 18.02 -15.31 -2.62
C LEU A 177 17.76 -16.61 -3.41
N GLU A 178 18.81 -17.23 -3.94
CA GLU A 178 18.80 -18.35 -4.89
C GLU A 178 17.89 -19.55 -4.54
N ASN A 179 17.30 -19.60 -3.35
CA ASN A 179 16.43 -20.68 -2.88
C ASN A 179 14.96 -20.30 -2.66
N GLY A 180 14.51 -19.16 -3.20
CA GLY A 180 13.09 -18.79 -3.17
C GLY A 180 12.54 -18.33 -1.81
N CYS A 181 13.34 -18.29 -0.77
CA CYS A 181 12.96 -17.74 0.53
C CYS A 181 13.35 -16.27 0.62
N CYS A 182 12.35 -15.38 0.69
CA CYS A 182 12.57 -14.01 1.12
C CYS A 182 12.89 -14.02 2.61
N THR A 183 14.17 -13.87 2.97
CA THR A 183 14.55 -13.62 4.36
C THR A 183 14.50 -12.13 4.65
N ASN A 184 14.32 -11.73 5.91
CA ASN A 184 14.42 -10.33 6.32
C ASN A 184 15.79 -9.71 6.02
N GLU A 185 16.79 -10.54 5.75
CA GLU A 185 18.17 -10.16 5.41
C GLU A 185 18.35 -9.84 3.92
N SER A 186 17.39 -10.21 3.05
CA SER A 186 17.48 -9.89 1.64
C SER A 186 17.28 -8.39 1.40
N LYS A 187 18.08 -7.83 0.48
CA LYS A 187 18.02 -6.40 0.15
C LYS A 187 16.67 -6.02 -0.45
N TYR A 188 16.24 -4.79 -0.20
CA TYR A 188 15.06 -4.21 -0.84
C TYR A 188 15.17 -4.29 -2.38
N ASN A 189 14.09 -4.73 -3.02
CA ASN A 189 14.05 -4.87 -4.47
C ASN A 189 13.59 -3.56 -5.14
N LEU A 190 14.56 -2.72 -5.51
CA LEU A 190 14.30 -1.46 -6.19
C LEU A 190 13.75 -1.67 -7.62
N GLU A 191 14.09 -2.79 -8.27
CA GLU A 191 13.71 -3.08 -9.66
C GLU A 191 12.26 -3.53 -9.79
N LYS A 192 11.68 -4.11 -8.73
CA LYS A 192 10.28 -4.53 -8.75
C LYS A 192 9.34 -3.35 -8.97
N ASN A 193 8.25 -3.59 -9.72
CA ASN A 193 7.30 -2.53 -10.05
C ASN A 193 6.53 -2.01 -8.83
N THR A 194 6.31 -2.84 -7.80
CA THR A 194 5.64 -2.47 -6.56
C THR A 194 6.63 -2.32 -5.42
N SER A 195 6.32 -1.46 -4.45
CA SER A 195 7.08 -1.35 -3.21
C SER A 195 6.77 -2.52 -2.29
N PHE A 196 5.49 -2.86 -2.19
CA PHE A 196 4.99 -3.87 -1.26
C PHE A 196 4.79 -5.24 -1.93
N GLN A 197 4.89 -6.27 -1.12
CA GLN A 197 4.46 -7.61 -1.49
C GLN A 197 2.93 -7.64 -1.63
N PRO A 198 2.37 -8.43 -2.58
CA PRO A 198 0.94 -8.65 -2.63
C PRO A 198 0.44 -9.18 -1.29
N TYR A 199 -0.59 -8.55 -0.71
CA TYR A 199 -1.09 -8.80 0.65
C TYR A 199 -1.40 -10.27 0.95
N PHE A 200 -1.82 -11.04 -0.06
CA PHE A 200 -2.20 -12.44 0.10
C PHE A 200 -1.00 -13.36 0.37
N ILE A 201 0.23 -12.96 0.01
CA ILE A 201 1.43 -13.75 0.29
C ILE A 201 1.73 -13.76 1.79
N PRO A 202 2.01 -12.62 2.44
CA PRO A 202 2.25 -12.59 3.87
C PRO A 202 1.02 -13.02 4.69
N TYR A 203 -0.20 -12.82 4.20
CA TYR A 203 -1.41 -13.29 4.85
C TYR A 203 -1.46 -14.83 4.95
N LYS A 204 -1.17 -15.54 3.85
CA LYS A 204 -1.09 -17.01 3.85
C LYS A 204 0.03 -17.50 4.77
N GLU A 205 1.16 -16.81 4.76
CA GLU A 205 2.29 -17.17 5.61
C GLU A 205 1.95 -17.00 7.10
N TRP A 206 1.27 -15.92 7.47
CA TRP A 206 0.75 -15.71 8.82
C TRP A 206 -0.21 -16.84 9.25
N GLN A 207 -1.20 -17.16 8.39
CA GLN A 207 -2.15 -18.24 8.69
C GLN A 207 -1.46 -19.59 8.84
N SER A 208 -0.61 -19.96 7.89
CA SER A 208 0.06 -21.26 7.91
C SER A 208 1.01 -21.39 9.09
N THR A 209 1.72 -20.33 9.46
CA THR A 209 2.63 -20.34 10.62
C THR A 209 1.85 -20.55 11.91
N GLY A 210 0.71 -19.88 12.08
CA GLY A 210 -0.17 -20.05 13.25
C GLY A 210 -0.74 -21.46 13.33
N LEU A 211 -1.30 -21.97 12.24
CA LEU A 211 -1.88 -23.32 12.18
C LEU A 211 -0.82 -24.41 12.44
N ASN A 212 0.33 -24.30 11.80
CA ASN A 212 1.43 -25.26 12.01
C ASN A 212 1.95 -25.26 13.46
N ALA A 213 1.94 -24.10 14.13
CA ALA A 213 2.32 -24.03 15.55
C ALA A 213 1.31 -24.78 16.46
N VAL A 214 0.01 -24.64 16.16
CA VAL A 214 -1.06 -25.36 16.86
C VAL A 214 -0.94 -26.87 16.62
N GLU A 215 -0.81 -27.28 15.36
CA GLU A 215 -0.67 -28.69 14.97
C GLU A 215 0.50 -29.37 15.69
N LYS A 216 1.69 -28.78 15.63
CA LYS A 216 2.88 -29.29 16.34
C LYS A 216 2.68 -29.40 17.84
N ALA A 217 1.96 -28.47 18.45
CA ALA A 217 1.70 -28.54 19.89
C ALA A 217 0.71 -29.67 20.25
N LEU A 218 -0.31 -29.90 19.41
CA LEU A 218 -1.27 -31.00 19.57
C LEU A 218 -0.60 -32.36 19.35
N GLU A 219 0.24 -32.50 18.33
CA GLU A 219 1.05 -33.71 18.11
C GLU A 219 1.94 -34.01 19.32
N ALA A 220 2.48 -32.97 19.94
CA ALA A 220 3.25 -33.11 21.20
C ALA A 220 2.36 -33.33 22.44
N LYS A 221 1.04 -33.54 22.26
CA LYS A 221 0.04 -33.74 23.33
C LYS A 221 0.02 -32.60 24.36
N LYS A 222 0.28 -31.35 23.91
CA LYS A 222 0.19 -30.16 24.75
C LYS A 222 -1.21 -29.54 24.64
N ASN A 223 -1.68 -28.99 25.75
CA ASN A 223 -2.86 -28.15 25.73
C ASN A 223 -2.54 -26.82 24.97
N VAL A 224 -3.41 -26.41 24.07
CA VAL A 224 -3.22 -25.21 23.25
C VAL A 224 -4.33 -24.22 23.54
N MET A 225 -3.96 -22.96 23.73
CA MET A 225 -4.88 -21.85 23.78
C MET A 225 -4.45 -20.84 22.71
N VAL A 226 -5.39 -20.43 21.87
CA VAL A 226 -5.17 -19.47 20.78
C VAL A 226 -5.91 -18.17 21.09
N PHE A 227 -5.20 -17.06 21.04
CA PHE A 227 -5.78 -15.73 21.18
C PHE A 227 -5.65 -14.98 19.85
N SER A 228 -6.74 -14.36 19.42
CA SER A 228 -6.74 -13.38 18.33
C SER A 228 -7.08 -12.02 18.91
N LEU A 229 -6.22 -11.04 18.66
CA LEU A 229 -6.40 -9.66 19.12
C LEU A 229 -6.37 -8.73 17.92
N ASP A 230 -7.27 -7.75 17.92
CA ASP A 230 -7.30 -6.66 16.95
C ASP A 230 -7.35 -5.31 17.66
N LEU A 231 -6.64 -4.33 17.14
CA LEU A 231 -6.63 -2.98 17.69
C LEU A 231 -7.66 -2.12 16.94
N LYS A 232 -8.79 -1.87 17.60
CA LYS A 232 -9.86 -1.02 17.05
C LYS A 232 -9.33 0.37 16.70
N SER A 233 -9.58 0.77 15.46
CA SER A 233 -9.23 2.12 14.97
C SER A 233 -7.75 2.48 15.13
N TYR A 234 -6.85 1.50 14.98
CA TYR A 234 -5.41 1.67 15.22
C TYR A 234 -4.84 2.91 14.52
N TYR A 235 -5.04 3.03 13.20
CA TYR A 235 -4.49 4.15 12.43
C TYR A 235 -5.04 5.53 12.81
N HIS A 236 -6.24 5.60 13.37
CA HIS A 236 -6.85 6.87 13.83
C HIS A 236 -6.34 7.30 15.20
N ASN A 237 -5.70 6.40 15.94
CA ASN A 237 -5.22 6.64 17.29
C ASN A 237 -3.69 6.63 17.41
N ILE A 238 -2.97 6.57 16.28
CA ILE A 238 -1.52 6.71 16.30
C ILE A 238 -1.20 8.17 16.63
N ASP A 239 -0.44 8.35 17.71
CA ASP A 239 0.13 9.65 18.04
C ASP A 239 1.28 9.95 17.08
N VAL A 240 1.09 10.96 16.23
CA VAL A 240 2.11 11.38 15.26
C VAL A 240 3.35 11.99 15.93
N GLU A 241 3.24 12.42 17.19
CA GLU A 241 4.40 12.93 17.96
C GLU A 241 5.43 11.83 18.26
N ILE A 242 5.03 10.56 18.20
CA ILE A 242 5.97 9.42 18.31
C ILE A 242 7.09 9.53 17.27
N ILE A 243 6.79 10.08 16.08
CA ILE A 243 7.77 10.22 14.98
C ILE A 243 8.81 11.31 15.30
N ASN A 244 8.49 12.25 16.16
CA ASN A 244 9.35 13.38 16.53
C ASN A 244 10.30 13.07 17.71
N ASN A 245 10.20 11.89 18.30
CA ASN A 245 11.14 11.49 19.35
C ASN A 245 12.46 11.10 18.71
N ASP A 246 13.55 11.70 19.19
CA ASP A 246 14.94 11.48 18.72
C ASP A 246 15.45 10.02 18.86
N ASP A 247 14.65 9.12 19.40
CA ASP A 247 14.95 7.71 19.61
C ASP A 247 14.61 6.81 18.39
N PHE A 248 14.18 7.41 17.25
CA PHE A 248 13.90 6.67 16.00
C PHE A 248 14.97 6.84 14.94
#